data_68aef4e3d727d319268fc359ca0a2253
#
_entry.id   68aef4e3d727d319268fc359ca0a2253
#
_cell.length_a   1.000
_cell.length_b   1.000
_cell.length_c   1.000
_cell.angle_alpha   90.00
_cell.angle_beta   90.00
_cell.angle_gamma   90.00
#
_symmetry.space_group_name_H-M   'P 1'
#
loop_
_entity.id
_entity.type
_entity.pdbx_description
1 polymer ?
#
loop_
_entity_poly.entity_id
_entity_poly.type
_entity_poly.pdbx_seq_one_letter_code
_entity_poly.pdbx_strand_id
1 'polypeptide(L)'
;MFERDDPWYRRVRELALALPEAQEKVSHGRPAFFTRKVFAYYGGSVKVDGVWEQHPQSVVLLADLDGQSVLRGQPAAYVPGYLGPYGWTGIDLDEHTDTDDLVDWLRASYDFTAGRPRA
;
A
#
# COMPACT_ATOMS: atom_id res chain seq x y z
N MET A 1 11.19 8.74 5.96
CA MET A 1 10.15 9.77 5.81
C MET A 1 9.88 9.96 4.34
N PHE A 2 8.64 10.18 3.97
CA PHE A 2 8.26 10.39 2.57
C PHE A 2 8.57 11.82 2.12
N GLU A 3 8.71 11.99 0.80
CA GLU A 3 8.88 13.29 0.19
C GLU A 3 7.64 13.69 -0.61
N ARG A 4 7.13 14.91 -0.38
CA ARG A 4 5.92 15.39 -1.04
C ARG A 4 6.11 15.60 -2.54
N ASP A 5 7.38 15.70 -3.00
CA ASP A 5 7.72 15.86 -4.41
C ASP A 5 7.89 14.54 -5.14
N ASP A 6 7.86 13.41 -4.42
CA ASP A 6 7.97 12.08 -5.02
C ASP A 6 6.82 11.87 -6.02
N PRO A 7 7.12 11.65 -7.31
CA PRO A 7 6.06 11.46 -8.31
C PRO A 7 5.14 10.28 -8.00
N TRP A 8 5.68 9.20 -7.42
CA TRP A 8 4.86 8.05 -7.04
C TRP A 8 3.95 8.37 -5.86
N TYR A 9 4.44 9.14 -4.88
CA TYR A 9 3.58 9.59 -3.80
C TYR A 9 2.39 10.37 -4.34
N ARG A 10 2.64 11.31 -5.25
CA ARG A 10 1.56 12.11 -5.86
C ARG A 10 0.58 11.24 -6.62
N ARG A 11 1.09 10.24 -7.36
CA ARG A 11 0.25 9.32 -8.11
C ARG A 11 -0.63 8.47 -7.18
N VAL A 12 -0.02 7.85 -6.16
CA VAL A 12 -0.76 7.05 -5.18
C VAL A 12 -1.80 7.90 -4.48
N ARG A 13 -1.44 9.11 -4.07
CA ARG A 13 -2.34 10.05 -3.41
C ARG A 13 -3.55 10.37 -4.29
N GLU A 14 -3.31 10.72 -5.53
CA GLU A 14 -4.36 11.05 -6.49
C GLU A 14 -5.33 9.87 -6.67
N LEU A 15 -4.80 8.68 -6.87
CA LEU A 15 -5.62 7.49 -7.09
C LEU A 15 -6.39 7.08 -5.83
N ALA A 16 -5.74 7.15 -4.66
CA ALA A 16 -6.38 6.78 -3.40
C ALA A 16 -7.50 7.76 -3.04
N LEU A 17 -7.24 9.06 -3.18
CA LEU A 17 -8.23 10.09 -2.84
C LEU A 17 -9.36 10.19 -3.85
N ALA A 18 -9.22 9.59 -5.04
CA ALA A 18 -10.31 9.48 -5.99
C ALA A 18 -11.37 8.46 -5.56
N LEU A 19 -11.05 7.58 -4.61
CA LEU A 19 -12.01 6.62 -4.09
C LEU A 19 -12.99 7.33 -3.13
N PRO A 20 -14.28 6.92 -3.13
CA PRO A 20 -15.30 7.63 -2.34
C PRO A 20 -14.96 7.72 -0.85
N GLU A 21 -15.08 8.92 -0.30
CA GLU A 21 -14.88 9.23 1.13
C GLU A 21 -13.44 9.01 1.63
N ALA A 22 -12.49 8.76 0.72
CA ALA A 22 -11.11 8.54 1.12
C ALA A 22 -10.46 9.83 1.59
N GLN A 23 -9.68 9.73 2.65
CA GLN A 23 -8.93 10.83 3.26
C GLN A 23 -7.49 10.40 3.49
N GLU A 24 -6.63 11.38 3.71
CA GLU A 24 -5.22 11.16 3.98
C GLU A 24 -4.87 11.68 5.37
N LYS A 25 -4.00 10.95 6.07
CA LYS A 25 -3.36 11.41 7.30
C LYS A 25 -1.93 10.92 7.34
N VAL A 26 -1.12 11.47 8.22
CA VAL A 26 0.22 10.94 8.48
C VAL A 26 0.14 10.02 9.69
N SER A 27 0.57 8.78 9.52
CA SER A 27 0.60 7.78 10.57
C SER A 27 1.99 7.17 10.63
N HIS A 28 2.66 7.27 11.79
CA HIS A 28 4.02 6.77 11.99
C HIS A 28 5.01 7.34 10.97
N GLY A 29 4.84 8.62 10.61
CA GLY A 29 5.70 9.31 9.66
C GLY A 29 5.45 8.99 8.19
N ARG A 30 4.36 8.28 7.86
CA ARG A 30 4.02 7.90 6.49
C ARG A 30 2.61 8.34 6.13
N PRO A 31 2.37 8.70 4.85
CA PRO A 31 1.01 8.94 4.40
C PRO A 31 0.16 7.67 4.53
N ALA A 32 -1.01 7.82 5.13
CA ALA A 32 -1.98 6.75 5.25
C ALA A 32 -3.31 7.21 4.65
N PHE A 33 -3.91 6.37 3.84
CA PHE A 33 -5.19 6.67 3.18
C PHE A 33 -6.27 5.81 3.83
N PHE A 34 -7.39 6.44 4.19
CA PHE A 34 -8.39 5.77 5.00
C PHE A 34 -9.80 6.26 4.67
N THR A 35 -10.78 5.43 5.02
CA THR A 35 -12.17 5.82 5.20
C THR A 35 -12.47 5.70 6.70
N ARG A 36 -12.99 4.59 7.16
CA ARG A 36 -13.02 4.28 8.60
C ARG A 36 -11.71 3.62 9.03
N LYS A 37 -11.21 2.71 8.17
CA LYS A 37 -9.95 2.00 8.40
C LYS A 37 -8.97 2.42 7.31
N VAL A 38 -7.68 2.36 7.65
CA VAL A 38 -6.62 2.58 6.68
C VAL A 38 -6.66 1.45 5.65
N PHE A 39 -6.64 1.81 4.36
CA PHE A 39 -6.59 0.83 3.27
C PHE A 39 -5.28 0.88 2.49
N ALA A 40 -4.46 1.89 2.68
CA ALA A 40 -3.14 1.96 2.03
C ALA A 40 -2.21 2.88 2.82
N TYR A 41 -0.92 2.50 2.82
CA TYR A 41 0.15 3.39 3.27
C TYR A 41 1.08 3.66 2.09
N TYR A 42 1.69 4.82 2.07
CA TYR A 42 2.77 5.11 1.13
C TYR A 42 4.10 5.00 1.85
N GLY A 43 4.96 4.09 1.37
CA GLY A 43 6.22 3.76 2.01
C GLY A 43 6.07 2.67 3.07
N GLY A 44 7.11 1.90 3.25
CA GLY A 44 7.15 0.83 4.23
C GLY A 44 8.58 0.47 4.59
N SER A 45 8.72 -0.51 5.46
CA SER A 45 10.03 -1.03 5.85
C SER A 45 9.92 -2.50 6.21
N VAL A 46 11.05 -3.19 6.12
CA VAL A 46 11.15 -4.60 6.52
C VAL A 46 12.44 -4.78 7.30
N LYS A 47 12.41 -5.66 8.29
CA LYS A 47 13.59 -5.98 9.08
C LYS A 47 14.32 -7.16 8.47
N VAL A 48 15.57 -6.95 8.05
CA VAL A 48 16.42 -7.99 7.44
C VAL A 48 17.68 -8.11 8.30
N ASP A 49 17.92 -9.29 8.83
CA ASP A 49 19.11 -9.57 9.67
C ASP A 49 19.30 -8.55 10.81
N GLY A 50 18.19 -8.16 11.44
CA GLY A 50 18.22 -7.22 12.54
C GLY A 50 18.31 -5.75 12.15
N VAL A 51 18.37 -5.44 10.86
CA VAL A 51 18.49 -4.07 10.35
C VAL A 51 17.22 -3.71 9.57
N TRP A 52 16.70 -2.49 9.80
CA TRP A 52 15.54 -1.99 9.07
C TRP A 52 15.94 -1.53 7.68
N GLU A 53 15.32 -2.13 6.67
CA GLU A 53 15.45 -1.75 5.27
C GLU A 53 14.23 -0.93 4.87
N GLN A 54 14.47 0.29 4.37
CA GLN A 54 13.38 1.20 3.99
C GLN A 54 12.95 0.96 2.56
N HIS A 55 11.63 1.01 2.33
CA HIS A 55 11.02 1.00 1.01
C HIS A 55 10.21 2.28 0.84
N PRO A 56 10.89 3.44 0.65
CA PRO A 56 10.21 4.73 0.68
C PRO A 56 9.27 4.96 -0.50
N GLN A 57 9.53 4.30 -1.61
CA GLN A 57 8.73 4.42 -2.82
C GLN A 57 7.96 3.13 -3.04
N SER A 58 7.01 2.89 -2.16
CA SER A 58 6.19 1.68 -2.21
C SER A 58 4.78 1.98 -1.73
N VAL A 59 3.86 1.07 -2.03
CA VAL A 59 2.51 1.10 -1.48
C VAL A 59 2.32 -0.14 -0.63
N VAL A 60 1.68 0.02 0.54
CA VAL A 60 1.40 -1.08 1.46
C VAL A 60 -0.12 -1.26 1.50
N LEU A 61 -0.57 -2.45 1.19
CA LEU A 61 -1.97 -2.76 0.93
C LEU A 61 -2.42 -3.94 1.78
N LEU A 62 -3.72 -3.94 2.13
CA LEU A 62 -4.32 -5.03 2.90
C LEU A 62 -5.23 -5.86 1.98
N ALA A 63 -5.15 -7.17 2.10
CA ALA A 63 -5.96 -8.07 1.28
C ALA A 63 -6.38 -9.30 2.08
N ASP A 64 -7.40 -10.02 1.59
CA ASP A 64 -7.74 -11.33 2.11
C ASP A 64 -6.63 -12.34 1.76
N LEU A 65 -6.75 -13.59 2.21
CA LEU A 65 -5.70 -14.58 2.01
C LEU A 65 -5.38 -14.80 0.52
N ASP A 66 -6.40 -14.86 -0.33
CA ASP A 66 -6.19 -15.04 -1.77
C ASP A 66 -5.51 -13.81 -2.37
N GLY A 67 -5.94 -12.62 -2.00
CA GLY A 67 -5.33 -11.39 -2.44
C GLY A 67 -3.90 -11.23 -1.98
N GLN A 68 -3.59 -11.66 -0.74
CA GLN A 68 -2.21 -11.67 -0.24
C GLN A 68 -1.31 -12.56 -1.11
N SER A 69 -1.79 -13.75 -1.48
CA SER A 69 -1.04 -14.65 -2.36
C SER A 69 -0.74 -13.98 -3.69
N VAL A 70 -1.72 -13.32 -4.28
CA VAL A 70 -1.54 -12.61 -5.56
C VAL A 70 -0.54 -11.47 -5.42
N LEU A 71 -0.69 -10.63 -4.40
CA LEU A 71 0.20 -9.49 -4.18
C LEU A 71 1.63 -9.94 -3.88
N ARG A 72 1.78 -10.93 -2.99
CA ARG A 72 3.10 -11.42 -2.58
C ARG A 72 3.82 -12.20 -3.68
N GLY A 73 3.09 -12.60 -4.73
CA GLY A 73 3.68 -13.18 -5.92
C GLY A 73 4.25 -12.18 -6.91
N GLN A 74 4.03 -10.88 -6.71
CA GLN A 74 4.59 -9.85 -7.59
C GLN A 74 6.11 -9.74 -7.37
N PRO A 75 6.91 -9.52 -8.45
CA PRO A 75 8.37 -9.42 -8.31
C PRO A 75 8.83 -8.31 -7.36
N ALA A 76 8.09 -7.22 -7.27
CA ALA A 76 8.44 -6.07 -6.44
C ALA A 76 7.81 -6.14 -5.03
N ALA A 77 7.20 -7.27 -4.66
CA ALA A 77 6.52 -7.40 -3.36
C ALA A 77 7.51 -7.65 -2.22
N TYR A 78 7.16 -7.13 -1.05
CA TYR A 78 7.85 -7.44 0.20
C TYR A 78 6.82 -7.54 1.33
N VAL A 79 7.20 -8.21 2.40
CA VAL A 79 6.33 -8.35 3.57
C VAL A 79 6.79 -7.34 4.61
N PRO A 80 6.01 -6.27 4.87
CA PRO A 80 6.45 -5.21 5.77
C PRO A 80 6.57 -5.69 7.21
N GLY A 81 7.51 -5.10 7.96
CA GLY A 81 7.66 -5.37 9.38
C GLY A 81 6.43 -4.92 10.16
N TYR A 82 6.11 -5.64 11.23
CA TYR A 82 4.94 -5.46 12.09
C TYR A 82 3.59 -5.61 11.42
N LEU A 83 3.43 -5.14 10.19
CA LEU A 83 2.15 -5.20 9.46
C LEU A 83 1.96 -6.53 8.73
N GLY A 84 3.07 -7.17 8.32
CA GLY A 84 3.01 -8.41 7.54
C GLY A 84 2.13 -9.50 8.17
N PRO A 85 2.27 -9.79 9.49
CA PRO A 85 1.45 -10.82 10.13
C PRO A 85 -0.06 -10.53 10.12
N TYR A 86 -0.45 -9.28 9.91
CA TYR A 86 -1.85 -8.88 9.85
C TYR A 86 -2.39 -8.82 8.43
N GLY A 87 -1.62 -9.29 7.44
CA GLY A 87 -2.08 -9.40 6.06
C GLY A 87 -1.65 -8.28 5.12
N TRP A 88 -0.84 -7.35 5.59
CA TRP A 88 -0.34 -6.26 4.75
C TRP A 88 0.80 -6.73 3.86
N THR A 89 0.83 -6.21 2.63
CA THR A 89 1.89 -6.49 1.66
C THR A 89 2.34 -5.18 1.04
N GLY A 90 3.65 -4.99 0.93
CA GLY A 90 4.24 -3.85 0.27
C GLY A 90 4.64 -4.18 -1.17
N ILE A 91 4.50 -3.22 -2.06
CA ILE A 91 4.95 -3.34 -3.45
C ILE A 91 5.77 -2.11 -3.79
N ASP A 92 7.03 -2.32 -4.16
CA ASP A 92 7.88 -1.24 -4.63
C ASP A 92 7.38 -0.71 -5.98
N LEU A 93 7.43 0.59 -6.15
CA LEU A 93 6.95 1.28 -7.34
C LEU A 93 8.15 1.84 -8.11
N ASP A 94 8.20 1.55 -9.40
CA ASP A 94 9.27 2.01 -10.28
C ASP A 94 8.75 2.19 -11.71
N GLU A 95 9.65 2.41 -12.66
CA GLU A 95 9.30 2.63 -14.06
C GLU A 95 8.59 1.44 -14.71
N HIS A 96 8.69 0.25 -14.12
CA HIS A 96 8.04 -0.96 -14.62
C HIS A 96 6.66 -1.18 -14.01
N THR A 97 6.26 -0.36 -13.05
CA THR A 97 4.95 -0.48 -12.41
C THR A 97 3.85 -0.03 -13.35
N ASP A 98 2.86 -0.91 -13.56
CA ASP A 98 1.69 -0.59 -14.37
C ASP A 98 0.68 0.19 -13.51
N THR A 99 0.28 1.37 -14.00
CA THR A 99 -0.68 2.21 -13.28
C THR A 99 -2.03 1.52 -13.12
N ASP A 100 -2.48 0.74 -14.10
CA ASP A 100 -3.75 0.03 -14.02
C ASP A 100 -3.70 -1.04 -12.92
N ASP A 101 -2.58 -1.71 -12.75
CA ASP A 101 -2.38 -2.65 -11.64
C ASP A 101 -2.45 -1.92 -10.30
N LEU A 102 -1.82 -0.76 -10.20
CA LEU A 102 -1.85 0.05 -8.98
C LEU A 102 -3.28 0.47 -8.62
N VAL A 103 -4.07 0.88 -9.61
CA VAL A 103 -5.49 1.22 -9.42
C VAL A 103 -6.25 0.01 -8.86
N ASP A 104 -6.04 -1.16 -9.46
CA ASP A 104 -6.72 -2.38 -9.03
C ASP A 104 -6.33 -2.77 -7.61
N TRP A 105 -5.06 -2.67 -7.27
CA TRP A 105 -4.58 -2.98 -5.92
C TRP A 105 -5.17 -2.04 -4.87
N LEU A 106 -5.18 -0.74 -5.14
CA LEU A 106 -5.75 0.25 -4.23
C LEU A 106 -7.24 0.00 -4.04
N ARG A 107 -7.97 -0.27 -5.13
CA ARG A 107 -9.40 -0.53 -5.08
C ARG A 107 -9.72 -1.80 -4.30
N ALA A 108 -8.95 -2.86 -4.53
CA ALA A 108 -9.16 -4.12 -3.82
C ALA A 108 -8.95 -3.96 -2.31
N SER A 109 -7.91 -3.24 -1.90
CA SER A 109 -7.66 -2.97 -0.49
C SER A 109 -8.75 -2.08 0.12
N TYR A 110 -9.17 -1.07 -0.61
CA TYR A 110 -10.26 -0.20 -0.21
C TYR A 110 -11.55 -0.99 0.03
N ASP A 111 -11.92 -1.86 -0.90
CA ASP A 111 -13.14 -2.67 -0.78
C ASP A 111 -13.02 -3.68 0.36
N PHE A 112 -11.87 -4.31 0.53
CA PHE A 112 -11.64 -5.28 1.59
C PHE A 112 -11.76 -4.64 2.99
N THR A 113 -11.12 -3.50 3.19
CA THR A 113 -11.16 -2.82 4.50
C THR A 113 -12.53 -2.24 4.82
N ALA A 114 -13.32 -1.94 3.81
CA ALA A 114 -14.70 -1.50 3.97
C ALA A 114 -15.69 -2.66 4.19
N GLY A 115 -15.21 -3.89 4.13
CA GLY A 115 -16.07 -5.08 4.27
C GLY A 115 -16.93 -5.35 3.04
N ARG A 116 -16.55 -4.79 1.87
CA ARG A 116 -17.30 -5.00 0.63
C ARG A 116 -16.84 -6.28 -0.05
N PRO A 117 -17.76 -7.04 -0.68
CA PRO A 117 -17.35 -8.22 -1.42
C PRO A 117 -16.52 -7.83 -2.64
N ARG A 118 -15.56 -8.68 -3.00
CA ARG A 118 -14.84 -8.50 -4.26
C ARG A 118 -15.78 -8.74 -5.42
N ALA A 119 -15.68 -7.87 -6.41
CA ALA A 119 -16.43 -8.04 -7.64
C ALA A 119 -15.75 -9.08 -8.53
#